data_b92814f6d19a1ed17842ee20c52de2f3
#
_entry.id   b92814f6d19a1ed17842ee20c52de2f3
#
_cell.length_a   1.000
_cell.length_b   1.000
_cell.length_c   1.000
_cell.angle_alpha   90.00
_cell.angle_beta   90.00
_cell.angle_gamma   90.00
#
_symmetry.space_group_name_H-M   'P 1'
#
loop_
_entity.id
_entity.type
_entity.pdbx_description
1 polymer ?
#
loop_
_entity_poly.entity_id
_entity_poly.type
_entity_poly.pdbx_seq_one_letter_code
_entity_poly.pdbx_strand_id
1 'polypeptide(L)'
;YENKEKLKPYIETDKLGGNDPYSASKACAELVSASYRNSFFKDSGVKIATVRAGNVIGGGDWATDRLIPDFFRAIDTGKKLMIRNPESVRPWQHILEPLSGYLLLAEKLVTKGDSFAESWNFGPQENDIKAVSWIIDYLVKKFPKYYKNI
;
A
#
# COMPACT_ATOMS: atom_id res chain seq x y z
N TYR A 1 -7.20 -7.75 -0.19
CA TYR A 1 -7.36 -9.06 -0.83
C TYR A 1 -7.36 -10.19 0.20
N GLU A 2 -8.00 -11.32 -0.13
CA GLU A 2 -7.84 -12.55 0.63
C GLU A 2 -6.39 -13.04 0.51
N ASN A 3 -5.66 -13.12 1.63
CA ASN A 3 -4.26 -13.54 1.61
C ASN A 3 -4.15 -15.06 1.38
N LYS A 4 -3.68 -15.44 0.19
CA LYS A 4 -3.48 -16.84 -0.24
C LYS A 4 -2.02 -17.19 -0.54
N GLU A 5 -1.07 -16.37 -0.08
CA GLU A 5 0.36 -16.59 -0.34
C GLU A 5 0.66 -16.89 -1.82
N LYS A 6 0.06 -16.10 -2.72
CA LYS A 6 0.26 -16.26 -4.16
C LYS A 6 1.70 -15.93 -4.56
N LEU A 7 2.24 -16.71 -5.48
CA LEU A 7 3.51 -16.39 -6.15
C LEU A 7 3.40 -15.20 -7.12
N LYS A 8 2.18 -14.86 -7.57
CA LYS A 8 1.91 -13.76 -8.50
C LYS A 8 1.31 -12.57 -7.77
N PRO A 9 1.57 -11.33 -8.22
CA PRO A 9 0.92 -10.13 -7.70
C PRO A 9 -0.60 -10.23 -7.73
N TYR A 10 -1.26 -9.56 -6.79
CA TYR A 10 -2.72 -9.44 -6.82
C TYR A 10 -3.16 -8.47 -7.90
N ILE A 11 -4.23 -8.83 -8.61
CA ILE A 11 -4.90 -7.98 -9.60
C ILE A 11 -6.26 -7.51 -9.08
N GLU A 12 -6.85 -6.52 -9.73
CA GLU A 12 -8.08 -5.86 -9.27
C GLU A 12 -9.27 -6.81 -9.13
N THR A 13 -9.32 -7.85 -9.94
CA THR A 13 -10.38 -8.89 -9.95
C THR A 13 -10.16 -10.00 -8.91
N ASP A 14 -9.04 -10.00 -8.21
CA ASP A 14 -8.80 -10.98 -7.15
C ASP A 14 -9.77 -10.79 -5.98
N LYS A 15 -10.11 -11.90 -5.34
CA LYS A 15 -11.08 -11.92 -4.24
C LYS A 15 -10.66 -10.99 -3.10
N LEU A 16 -11.58 -10.12 -2.73
CA LEU A 16 -11.43 -9.27 -1.55
C LEU A 16 -11.70 -10.07 -0.28
N GLY A 17 -11.00 -9.72 0.80
CA GLY A 17 -11.17 -10.37 2.10
C GLY A 17 -10.12 -9.89 3.09
N GLY A 18 -10.20 -10.41 4.30
CA GLY A 18 -9.24 -10.14 5.37
C GLY A 18 -9.56 -10.94 6.60
N ASN A 19 -8.52 -11.36 7.33
CA ASN A 19 -8.63 -12.17 8.54
C ASN A 19 -8.65 -11.32 9.83
N ASP A 20 -8.48 -10.01 9.69
CA ASP A 20 -8.50 -9.05 10.79
C ASP A 20 -9.50 -7.92 10.50
N PRO A 21 -9.97 -7.17 11.54
CA PRO A 21 -10.96 -6.11 11.36
C PRO A 21 -10.53 -5.00 10.41
N TYR A 22 -9.23 -4.66 10.35
CA TYR A 22 -8.73 -3.62 9.47
C TYR A 22 -8.82 -4.06 7.99
N SER A 23 -8.26 -5.22 7.64
CA SER A 23 -8.31 -5.73 6.26
C SER A 23 -9.74 -6.02 5.82
N ALA A 24 -10.59 -6.54 6.71
CA ALA A 24 -12.01 -6.73 6.44
C ALA A 24 -12.72 -5.38 6.15
N SER A 25 -12.48 -4.34 6.96
CA SER A 25 -13.09 -3.02 6.74
C SER A 25 -12.69 -2.40 5.40
N LYS A 26 -11.43 -2.59 4.97
CA LYS A 26 -10.97 -2.12 3.66
C LYS A 26 -11.64 -2.89 2.51
N ALA A 27 -11.83 -4.18 2.65
CA ALA A 27 -12.59 -4.97 1.68
C ALA A 27 -14.06 -4.53 1.59
N CYS A 28 -14.71 -4.25 2.73
CA CYS A 28 -16.07 -3.72 2.77
C CYS A 28 -16.16 -2.36 2.08
N ALA A 29 -15.20 -1.46 2.29
CA ALA A 29 -15.18 -0.15 1.62
C ALA A 29 -15.15 -0.30 0.09
N GLU A 30 -14.39 -1.24 -0.45
CA GLU A 30 -14.35 -1.54 -1.89
C GLU A 30 -15.71 -2.04 -2.40
N LEU A 31 -16.33 -2.98 -1.67
CA LEU A 31 -17.63 -3.53 -2.04
C LEU A 31 -18.73 -2.46 -2.01
N VAL A 32 -18.75 -1.62 -0.98
CA VAL A 32 -19.70 -0.52 -0.86
C VAL A 32 -19.50 0.47 -2.00
N SER A 33 -18.25 0.88 -2.27
CA SER A 33 -17.94 1.82 -3.38
C SER A 33 -18.39 1.28 -4.74
N ALA A 34 -18.14 -0.01 -4.99
CA ALA A 34 -18.58 -0.67 -6.22
C ALA A 34 -20.12 -0.72 -6.32
N SER A 35 -20.82 -1.03 -5.21
CA SER A 35 -22.27 -1.05 -5.15
C SER A 35 -22.87 0.33 -5.44
N TYR A 36 -22.36 1.38 -4.81
CA TYR A 36 -22.82 2.75 -5.07
C TYR A 36 -22.56 3.19 -6.51
N ARG A 37 -21.37 2.91 -7.04
CA ARG A 37 -21.03 3.21 -8.43
C ARG A 37 -22.03 2.59 -9.40
N ASN A 38 -22.36 1.33 -9.20
CA ASN A 38 -23.24 0.60 -10.11
C ASN A 38 -24.72 0.95 -9.95
N SER A 39 -25.16 1.26 -8.71
CA SER A 39 -26.59 1.47 -8.41
C SER A 39 -27.03 2.93 -8.55
N PHE A 40 -26.15 3.89 -8.23
CA PHE A 40 -26.55 5.29 -8.11
C PHE A 40 -25.80 6.24 -9.03
N PHE A 41 -24.58 5.90 -9.46
CA PHE A 41 -23.74 6.85 -10.17
C PHE A 41 -23.56 6.55 -11.66
N LYS A 42 -24.00 5.39 -12.13
CA LYS A 42 -23.84 4.98 -13.53
C LYS A 42 -24.33 6.03 -14.53
N ASP A 43 -25.50 6.61 -14.27
CA ASP A 43 -26.15 7.59 -15.18
C ASP A 43 -26.19 9.01 -14.59
N SER A 44 -25.52 9.26 -13.45
CA SER A 44 -25.58 10.52 -12.72
C SER A 44 -24.56 11.57 -13.17
N GLY A 45 -23.63 11.22 -14.04
CA GLY A 45 -22.46 12.04 -14.38
C GLY A 45 -21.32 11.98 -13.35
N VAL A 46 -21.55 11.41 -12.17
CA VAL A 46 -20.52 11.20 -11.15
C VAL A 46 -19.69 9.96 -11.46
N LYS A 47 -18.37 10.11 -11.49
CA LYS A 47 -17.44 9.00 -11.75
C LYS A 47 -16.63 8.69 -10.50
N ILE A 48 -16.67 7.44 -10.06
CA ILE A 48 -15.98 6.97 -8.85
C ILE A 48 -14.99 5.87 -9.21
N ALA A 49 -13.75 6.06 -8.83
CA ALA A 49 -12.73 5.01 -8.81
C ALA A 49 -12.24 4.76 -7.37
N THR A 50 -11.80 3.57 -7.08
CA THR A 50 -11.07 3.25 -5.85
C THR A 50 -9.61 2.94 -6.17
N VAL A 51 -8.72 3.28 -5.25
CA VAL A 51 -7.28 3.08 -5.43
C VAL A 51 -6.71 2.28 -4.27
N ARG A 52 -5.84 1.34 -4.59
CA ARG A 52 -5.17 0.48 -3.63
C ARG A 52 -3.67 0.58 -3.87
N ALA A 53 -2.94 1.11 -2.88
CA ALA A 53 -1.49 1.15 -2.91
C ALA A 53 -0.89 0.09 -2.01
N GLY A 54 0.29 -0.41 -2.37
CA GLY A 54 1.09 -1.29 -1.53
C GLY A 54 1.76 -0.55 -0.37
N ASN A 55 2.88 -1.08 0.11
CA ASN A 55 3.63 -0.43 1.19
C ASN A 55 4.31 0.85 0.68
N VAL A 56 3.79 1.98 1.12
CA VAL A 56 4.25 3.31 0.70
C VAL A 56 5.24 3.86 1.72
N ILE A 57 6.37 4.39 1.24
CA ILE A 57 7.40 5.05 2.03
C ILE A 57 7.50 6.50 1.60
N GLY A 58 7.51 7.41 2.58
CA GLY A 58 7.67 8.85 2.34
C GLY A 58 8.11 9.59 3.60
N GLY A 59 8.56 10.82 3.43
CA GLY A 59 8.90 11.68 4.56
C GLY A 59 7.67 12.09 5.35
N GLY A 60 7.87 12.38 6.65
CA GLY A 60 6.80 12.89 7.53
C GLY A 60 5.87 11.84 8.13
N ASP A 61 6.06 10.55 7.85
CA ASP A 61 5.33 9.48 8.52
C ASP A 61 6.01 9.12 9.86
N TRP A 62 5.28 9.31 10.95
CA TRP A 62 5.70 9.00 12.32
C TRP A 62 4.74 8.04 13.02
N ALA A 63 3.86 7.39 12.28
CA ALA A 63 2.90 6.44 12.86
C ALA A 63 3.61 5.27 13.54
N THR A 64 3.04 4.81 14.65
CA THR A 64 3.50 3.63 15.38
C THR A 64 3.16 2.35 14.60
N ASP A 65 3.89 1.27 14.88
CA ASP A 65 3.71 -0.05 14.24
C ASP A 65 3.96 -0.05 12.72
N ARG A 66 4.75 0.91 12.24
CA ARG A 66 5.22 0.96 10.86
C ARG A 66 6.73 0.83 10.79
N LEU A 67 7.21 -0.05 9.94
CA LEU A 67 8.61 -0.45 9.86
C LEU A 67 9.59 0.73 9.78
N ILE A 68 9.39 1.64 8.83
CA ILE A 68 10.32 2.75 8.58
C ILE A 68 10.29 3.79 9.73
N PRO A 69 9.13 4.28 10.16
CA PRO A 69 9.05 5.15 11.34
C PRO A 69 9.63 4.51 12.61
N ASP A 70 9.35 3.22 12.84
CA ASP A 70 9.86 2.51 14.02
C ASP A 70 11.37 2.31 13.96
N PHE A 71 11.96 2.09 12.77
CA PHE A 71 13.40 2.04 12.59
C PHE A 71 14.06 3.37 13.03
N PHE A 72 13.58 4.51 12.53
CA PHE A 72 14.15 5.81 12.91
C PHE A 72 13.88 6.15 14.37
N ARG A 73 12.72 5.79 14.91
CA ARG A 73 12.41 5.96 16.33
C ARG A 73 13.33 5.11 17.22
N ALA A 74 13.66 3.91 16.81
CA ALA A 74 14.62 3.04 17.52
C ALA A 74 16.02 3.70 17.57
N ILE A 75 16.46 4.30 16.47
CA ILE A 75 17.69 5.08 16.39
C ILE A 75 17.66 6.25 17.39
N ASP A 76 16.63 7.07 17.31
CA ASP A 76 16.52 8.31 18.11
C ASP A 76 16.44 8.03 19.62
N THR A 77 15.77 6.94 19.98
CA THR A 77 15.55 6.58 21.39
C THR A 77 16.59 5.60 21.96
N GLY A 78 17.47 5.05 21.13
CA GLY A 78 18.42 4.01 21.54
C GLY A 78 17.76 2.67 21.92
N LYS A 79 16.48 2.47 21.56
CA LYS A 79 15.74 1.25 21.85
C LYS A 79 15.93 0.22 20.74
N LYS A 80 15.77 -1.06 21.08
CA LYS A 80 15.83 -2.14 20.08
C LYS A 80 14.58 -2.11 19.20
N LEU A 81 14.78 -2.24 17.88
CA LEU A 81 13.71 -2.49 16.92
C LEU A 81 13.36 -3.98 16.93
N MET A 82 12.09 -4.31 17.16
CA MET A 82 11.60 -5.67 17.04
C MET A 82 10.91 -5.88 15.69
N ILE A 83 11.44 -6.78 14.89
CA ILE A 83 10.89 -7.15 13.59
C ILE A 83 10.10 -8.44 13.72
N ARG A 84 8.78 -8.39 13.53
CA ARG A 84 7.89 -9.54 13.76
C ARG A 84 8.00 -10.59 12.64
N ASN A 85 8.07 -10.16 11.38
CA ASN A 85 8.05 -11.03 10.21
C ASN A 85 9.11 -10.59 9.17
N PRO A 86 10.40 -10.87 9.39
CA PRO A 86 11.48 -10.40 8.52
C PRO A 86 11.39 -10.93 7.09
N GLU A 87 10.90 -12.16 6.92
CA GLU A 87 10.79 -12.81 5.60
C GLU A 87 9.53 -12.40 4.82
N SER A 88 8.64 -11.62 5.41
CA SER A 88 7.46 -11.13 4.71
C SER A 88 7.84 -10.23 3.54
N VAL A 89 7.41 -10.62 2.36
CA VAL A 89 7.63 -9.87 1.12
C VAL A 89 6.57 -8.79 0.97
N ARG A 90 6.99 -7.58 0.58
CA ARG A 90 6.10 -6.42 0.43
C ARG A 90 6.41 -5.63 -0.84
N PRO A 91 5.37 -5.06 -1.48
CA PRO A 91 5.51 -4.17 -2.64
C PRO A 91 5.84 -2.75 -2.18
N TRP A 92 7.13 -2.49 -1.92
CA TRP A 92 7.60 -1.19 -1.44
C TRP A 92 7.62 -0.17 -2.58
N GLN A 93 7.10 1.04 -2.31
CA GLN A 93 7.12 2.12 -3.27
C GLN A 93 7.26 3.49 -2.59
N HIS A 94 7.85 4.44 -3.31
CA HIS A 94 7.94 5.81 -2.83
C HIS A 94 6.58 6.51 -2.96
N ILE A 95 6.24 7.39 -2.00
CA ILE A 95 4.93 8.08 -1.95
C ILE A 95 4.58 8.81 -3.26
N LEU A 96 5.54 9.33 -3.98
CA LEU A 96 5.30 10.04 -5.24
C LEU A 96 4.77 9.14 -6.35
N GLU A 97 5.06 7.84 -6.33
CA GLU A 97 4.56 6.88 -7.32
C GLU A 97 3.02 6.76 -7.27
N PRO A 98 2.41 6.35 -6.15
CA PRO A 98 0.96 6.25 -6.09
C PRO A 98 0.28 7.62 -6.21
N LEU A 99 0.87 8.71 -5.68
CA LEU A 99 0.30 10.04 -5.83
C LEU A 99 0.24 10.49 -7.28
N SER A 100 1.30 10.26 -8.06
CA SER A 100 1.31 10.53 -9.51
C SER A 100 0.21 9.73 -10.21
N GLY A 101 0.09 8.45 -9.88
CA GLY A 101 -0.98 7.60 -10.41
C GLY A 101 -2.39 8.08 -10.05
N TYR A 102 -2.60 8.55 -8.82
CA TYR A 102 -3.90 9.09 -8.38
C TYR A 102 -4.29 10.35 -9.14
N LEU A 103 -3.34 11.27 -9.37
CA LEU A 103 -3.58 12.48 -10.17
C LEU A 103 -3.90 12.13 -11.63
N LEU A 104 -3.15 11.20 -12.21
CA LEU A 104 -3.42 10.71 -13.56
C LEU A 104 -4.80 10.04 -13.65
N LEU A 105 -5.17 9.22 -12.66
CA LEU A 105 -6.49 8.59 -12.62
C LEU A 105 -7.60 9.64 -12.51
N ALA A 106 -7.43 10.67 -11.68
CA ALA A 106 -8.40 11.77 -11.58
C ALA A 106 -8.57 12.50 -12.92
N GLU A 107 -7.49 12.79 -13.64
CA GLU A 107 -7.53 13.34 -15.00
C GLU A 107 -8.29 12.42 -15.95
N LYS A 108 -8.02 11.10 -15.90
CA LYS A 108 -8.71 10.13 -16.77
C LYS A 108 -10.19 9.98 -16.43
N LEU A 109 -10.57 10.05 -15.17
CA LEU A 109 -11.98 10.05 -14.76
C LEU A 109 -12.74 11.24 -15.36
N VAL A 110 -12.12 12.42 -15.40
CA VAL A 110 -12.71 13.62 -16.01
C VAL A 110 -12.78 13.52 -17.55
N THR A 111 -11.70 13.04 -18.17
CA THR A 111 -11.56 13.07 -19.64
C THR A 111 -12.10 11.85 -20.35
N LYS A 112 -12.12 10.68 -19.71
CA LYS A 112 -12.52 9.38 -20.28
C LYS A 112 -13.73 8.75 -19.57
N GLY A 113 -14.12 9.28 -18.42
CA GLY A 113 -15.34 8.89 -17.72
C GLY A 113 -15.38 7.44 -17.29
N ASP A 114 -16.43 6.73 -17.69
CA ASP A 114 -16.77 5.38 -17.17
C ASP A 114 -15.70 4.32 -17.38
N SER A 115 -14.89 4.44 -18.41
CA SER A 115 -13.80 3.47 -18.67
C SER A 115 -12.70 3.46 -17.59
N PHE A 116 -12.68 4.46 -16.71
CA PHE A 116 -11.77 4.55 -15.57
C PHE A 116 -12.47 4.50 -14.22
N ALA A 117 -13.81 4.45 -14.20
CA ALA A 117 -14.62 4.37 -12.98
C ALA A 117 -14.65 2.95 -12.42
N GLU A 118 -13.49 2.45 -11.98
CA GLU A 118 -13.31 1.11 -11.44
C GLU A 118 -12.27 1.08 -10.32
N SER A 119 -11.85 -0.09 -9.88
CA SER A 119 -10.81 -0.26 -8.87
C SER A 119 -9.45 -0.38 -9.54
N TRP A 120 -8.42 0.25 -8.95
CA TRP A 120 -7.05 0.28 -9.49
C TRP A 120 -6.01 -0.06 -8.44
N ASN A 121 -5.08 -0.93 -8.79
CA ASN A 121 -3.90 -1.22 -7.97
C ASN A 121 -2.73 -0.34 -8.39
N PHE A 122 -2.05 0.23 -7.41
CA PHE A 122 -0.80 0.96 -7.59
C PHE A 122 0.30 0.23 -6.81
N GLY A 123 1.26 -0.29 -7.51
CA GLY A 123 2.37 -1.06 -6.94
C GLY A 123 3.64 -0.91 -7.76
N PRO A 124 4.79 -1.29 -7.19
CA PRO A 124 6.06 -1.26 -7.87
C PRO A 124 6.15 -2.36 -8.93
N GLN A 125 7.20 -2.30 -9.73
CA GLN A 125 7.58 -3.41 -10.60
C GLN A 125 8.00 -4.65 -9.77
N GLU A 126 7.95 -5.83 -10.37
CA GLU A 126 8.28 -7.09 -9.66
C GLU A 126 9.70 -7.08 -9.05
N ASN A 127 10.65 -6.41 -9.71
CA ASN A 127 12.02 -6.28 -9.21
C ASN A 127 12.15 -5.47 -7.90
N ASP A 128 11.16 -4.67 -7.56
CA ASP A 128 11.13 -3.81 -6.37
C ASP A 128 10.33 -4.43 -5.21
N ILE A 129 9.83 -5.64 -5.41
CA ILE A 129 9.20 -6.44 -4.35
C ILE A 129 10.31 -7.05 -3.50
N LYS A 130 10.40 -6.68 -2.21
CA LYS A 130 11.48 -7.07 -1.31
C LYS A 130 10.95 -7.54 0.04
N ALA A 131 11.72 -8.43 0.68
CA ALA A 131 11.47 -8.83 2.06
C ALA A 131 11.69 -7.67 3.04
N VAL A 132 11.04 -7.73 4.19
CA VAL A 132 11.24 -6.78 5.29
C VAL A 132 12.71 -6.76 5.72
N SER A 133 13.35 -7.93 5.86
CA SER A 133 14.77 -8.07 6.18
C SER A 133 15.66 -7.28 5.21
N TRP A 134 15.39 -7.35 3.90
CA TRP A 134 16.15 -6.61 2.90
C TRP A 134 16.11 -5.09 3.12
N ILE A 135 14.94 -4.55 3.43
CA ILE A 135 14.79 -3.10 3.73
C ILE A 135 15.59 -2.72 4.97
N ILE A 136 15.54 -3.53 6.01
CA ILE A 136 16.28 -3.29 7.25
C ILE A 136 17.79 -3.33 6.99
N ASP A 137 18.29 -4.34 6.28
CA ASP A 137 19.71 -4.44 5.90
C ASP A 137 20.18 -3.24 5.08
N TYR A 138 19.34 -2.77 4.16
CA TYR A 138 19.62 -1.57 3.38
C TYR A 138 19.74 -0.33 4.28
N LEU A 139 18.78 -0.14 5.21
CA LEU A 139 18.79 1.00 6.13
C LEU A 139 20.00 0.94 7.08
N VAL A 140 20.31 -0.22 7.62
CA VAL A 140 21.49 -0.42 8.47
C VAL A 140 22.79 -0.06 7.74
N LYS A 141 22.93 -0.46 6.49
CA LYS A 141 24.10 -0.08 5.66
C LYS A 141 24.18 1.42 5.43
N LYS A 142 23.05 2.10 5.29
CA LYS A 142 22.99 3.57 5.09
C LYS A 142 23.25 4.34 6.39
N PHE A 143 22.88 3.76 7.54
CA PHE A 143 22.97 4.39 8.85
C PHE A 143 23.83 3.55 9.83
N PRO A 144 25.09 3.24 9.52
CA PRO A 144 25.92 2.26 10.27
C PRO A 144 26.18 2.67 11.73
N LYS A 145 26.12 3.96 12.07
CA LYS A 145 26.29 4.46 13.42
C LYS A 145 25.24 3.92 14.42
N TYR A 146 24.12 3.43 13.91
CA TYR A 146 22.93 3.06 14.69
C TYR A 146 22.69 1.54 14.73
N TYR A 147 23.59 0.75 14.13
CA TYR A 147 23.46 -0.71 14.05
C TYR A 147 23.31 -1.42 15.40
N LYS A 148 23.82 -0.83 16.49
CA LYS A 148 23.77 -1.43 17.83
C LYS A 148 22.36 -1.57 18.41
N ASN A 149 21.37 -0.95 17.79
CA ASN A 149 19.99 -0.86 18.29
C ASN A 149 18.98 -1.72 17.49
N ILE A 150 19.46 -2.56 16.58
CA ILE A 150 18.61 -3.37 15.70
C ILE A 150 18.85 -4.85 15.92
#